data_cfa8568c60a6865aa1e97938dea7d648
#
_entry.id   cfa8568c60a6865aa1e97938dea7d648
#
_cell.length_a   1.000
_cell.length_b   1.000
_cell.length_c   1.000
_cell.angle_alpha   90.00
_cell.angle_beta   90.00
_cell.angle_gamma   90.00
#
_symmetry.space_group_name_H-M   'P 1'
#
loop_
_entity.id
_entity.type
_entity.pdbx_description
1 polymer ?
#
loop_
_entity_poly.entity_id
_entity_poly.type
_entity_poly.pdbx_seq_one_letter_code
_entity_poly.pdbx_strand_id
1 'polypeptide(L)'
;MKKIIFLISIFFTLIGSTSIANEVNIFSARHYDSDVQLYEKFTAKTGIKVNVVSGKDKALQKRIIEEGKDSKADLYITADAGRLGAFQEKGMFQKTSSKALKAAIPSNFRSPYWFGIAKRARVIYYNPSRTNPPSNLSYEDLAEPKYKGKVVIRKSNNVYNQSLVASLIANNGKKKTAKWAEGLVSNMARKPKGNDRAQILAVAAGEAEYAVANTYYIALMLSGKKGPEQQAAAKKIKPFFPNQDGRGTHMNISGGGILKYAPNKANAIKLLEFLLTKEAQEHIVNNTFEYPMIEGIKPNKLIAQFGLGFKQDLKTKVSKYGKNQASALKIMTEAGWE
;
A
#
# COMPACT_ATOMS: atom_id res chain seq x y z
N MET A 1 -77.16 -16.52 -40.03
CA MET A 1 -75.77 -16.18 -40.25
C MET A 1 -75.21 -15.65 -38.92
N LYS A 2 -74.43 -16.48 -38.16
CA LYS A 2 -73.83 -16.10 -36.87
C LYS A 2 -72.43 -15.56 -37.15
N LYS A 3 -72.13 -14.28 -36.78
CA LYS A 3 -70.83 -13.68 -36.87
C LYS A 3 -70.00 -14.06 -35.59
N ILE A 4 -68.93 -14.80 -35.77
CA ILE A 4 -67.95 -15.10 -34.71
C ILE A 4 -66.97 -13.96 -34.70
N ILE A 5 -66.90 -13.23 -33.56
CA ILE A 5 -65.88 -12.20 -33.30
C ILE A 5 -64.69 -12.87 -32.57
N PHE A 6 -63.54 -12.92 -33.23
CA PHE A 6 -62.30 -13.40 -32.66
C PHE A 6 -61.60 -12.25 -31.88
N LEU A 7 -61.60 -12.33 -30.56
CA LEU A 7 -60.84 -11.43 -29.73
C LEU A 7 -59.35 -11.93 -29.67
N ILE A 8 -58.45 -11.17 -30.30
CA ILE A 8 -57.02 -11.40 -30.18
C ILE A 8 -56.52 -10.67 -28.90
N SER A 9 -56.25 -11.42 -27.85
CA SER A 9 -55.58 -10.91 -26.64
C SER A 9 -54.08 -10.78 -26.92
N ILE A 10 -53.61 -9.55 -27.09
CA ILE A 10 -52.18 -9.24 -27.17
C ILE A 10 -51.60 -9.29 -25.75
N PHE A 11 -50.86 -10.35 -25.45
CA PHE A 11 -50.08 -10.46 -24.22
C PHE A 11 -48.81 -9.59 -24.37
N PHE A 12 -48.81 -8.40 -23.77
CA PHE A 12 -47.60 -7.59 -23.60
C PHE A 12 -46.74 -8.20 -22.48
N THR A 13 -45.75 -9.02 -22.84
CA THR A 13 -44.72 -9.41 -21.90
C THR A 13 -43.83 -8.20 -21.58
N LEU A 14 -44.04 -7.60 -20.41
CA LEU A 14 -43.09 -6.67 -19.83
C LEU A 14 -41.78 -7.43 -19.55
N ILE A 15 -40.83 -7.33 -20.48
CA ILE A 15 -39.43 -7.69 -20.21
C ILE A 15 -38.92 -6.61 -19.25
N GLY A 16 -39.01 -6.90 -17.97
CA GLY A 16 -38.37 -6.09 -16.94
C GLY A 16 -36.86 -6.08 -17.19
N SER A 17 -36.37 -5.01 -17.82
CA SER A 17 -34.95 -4.71 -17.86
C SER A 17 -34.47 -4.57 -16.42
N THR A 18 -33.86 -5.60 -15.88
CA THR A 18 -33.07 -5.45 -14.63
C THR A 18 -32.01 -4.41 -14.93
N SER A 19 -32.23 -3.17 -14.50
CA SER A 19 -31.23 -2.13 -14.51
C SER A 19 -30.07 -2.63 -13.66
N ILE A 20 -29.01 -3.10 -14.32
CA ILE A 20 -27.76 -3.37 -13.64
C ILE A 20 -27.36 -2.04 -13.02
N ALA A 21 -27.30 -1.98 -11.70
CA ALA A 21 -26.92 -0.77 -10.99
C ALA A 21 -25.58 -0.28 -11.55
N ASN A 22 -25.57 0.94 -12.11
CA ASN A 22 -24.36 1.52 -12.68
C ASN A 22 -23.48 2.07 -11.54
N GLU A 23 -23.01 1.16 -10.71
CA GLU A 23 -22.25 1.47 -9.50
C GLU A 23 -21.07 0.52 -9.30
N VAL A 24 -20.16 0.93 -8.42
CA VAL A 24 -19.08 0.10 -7.87
C VAL A 24 -18.95 0.38 -6.37
N ASN A 25 -18.88 -0.69 -5.58
CA ASN A 25 -18.83 -0.63 -4.11
C ASN A 25 -17.43 -0.96 -3.63
N ILE A 26 -16.75 0.01 -3.00
CA ILE A 26 -15.38 -0.12 -2.52
C ILE A 26 -15.37 -0.29 -1.01
N PHE A 27 -14.64 -1.28 -0.51
CA PHE A 27 -14.22 -1.36 0.87
C PHE A 27 -12.76 -0.89 0.94
N SER A 28 -12.52 0.30 1.55
CA SER A 28 -11.23 0.95 1.54
C SER A 28 -10.62 1.07 2.93
N ALA A 29 -9.43 0.49 3.09
CA ALA A 29 -8.55 0.74 4.22
C ALA A 29 -7.45 1.79 3.89
N ARG A 30 -7.57 2.50 2.78
CA ARG A 30 -6.81 3.73 2.51
C ARG A 30 -7.45 4.89 3.26
N HIS A 31 -6.62 5.80 3.76
CA HIS A 31 -7.06 6.88 4.67
C HIS A 31 -6.78 8.26 4.06
N TYR A 32 -6.98 8.40 2.75
CA TYR A 32 -6.76 9.66 2.06
C TYR A 32 -8.10 10.28 1.66
N ASP A 33 -8.45 11.42 2.28
CA ASP A 33 -9.66 12.16 1.95
C ASP A 33 -9.68 12.57 0.46
N SER A 34 -8.50 12.75 -0.13
CA SER A 34 -8.33 13.04 -1.56
C SER A 34 -8.82 11.94 -2.49
N ASP A 35 -8.96 10.70 -2.02
CA ASP A 35 -9.48 9.61 -2.84
C ASP A 35 -10.97 9.84 -3.20
N VAL A 36 -11.73 10.59 -2.39
CA VAL A 36 -13.13 10.96 -2.70
C VAL A 36 -13.21 11.75 -4.00
N GLN A 37 -12.37 12.80 -4.14
CA GLN A 37 -12.33 13.61 -5.36
C GLN A 37 -11.95 12.78 -6.60
N LEU A 38 -11.10 11.76 -6.41
CA LEU A 38 -10.70 10.86 -7.47
C LEU A 38 -11.87 9.97 -7.93
N TYR A 39 -12.68 9.50 -6.99
CA TYR A 39 -13.89 8.72 -7.29
C TYR A 39 -14.98 9.56 -7.94
N GLU A 40 -15.14 10.82 -7.54
CA GLU A 40 -16.04 11.78 -8.19
C GLU A 40 -15.64 12.01 -9.66
N LYS A 41 -14.35 12.15 -9.96
CA LYS A 41 -13.85 12.25 -11.33
C LYS A 41 -14.15 10.99 -12.16
N PHE A 42 -14.02 9.81 -11.57
CA PHE A 42 -14.41 8.58 -12.23
C PHE A 42 -15.90 8.54 -12.55
N THR A 43 -16.74 8.91 -11.58
CA THR A 43 -18.21 8.99 -11.78
C THR A 43 -18.56 9.99 -12.87
N ALA A 44 -17.98 11.17 -12.87
CA ALA A 44 -18.23 12.19 -13.90
C ALA A 44 -17.87 11.71 -15.32
N LYS A 45 -16.80 10.90 -15.46
CA LYS A 45 -16.34 10.39 -16.76
C LYS A 45 -17.14 9.18 -17.26
N THR A 46 -17.64 8.37 -16.36
CA THR A 46 -18.20 7.04 -16.73
C THR A 46 -19.68 6.89 -16.45
N GLY A 47 -20.27 7.79 -15.67
CA GLY A 47 -21.61 7.64 -15.12
C GLY A 47 -21.74 6.53 -14.06
N ILE A 48 -20.63 5.87 -13.69
CA ILE A 48 -20.62 4.79 -12.68
C ILE A 48 -20.48 5.42 -11.30
N LYS A 49 -21.48 5.25 -10.45
CA LYS A 49 -21.45 5.74 -9.07
C LYS A 49 -20.45 4.93 -8.23
N VAL A 50 -19.61 5.61 -7.45
CA VAL A 50 -18.69 4.95 -6.51
C VAL A 50 -19.23 5.07 -5.09
N ASN A 51 -19.54 3.94 -4.47
CA ASN A 51 -19.92 3.86 -3.06
C ASN A 51 -18.71 3.38 -2.25
N VAL A 52 -18.37 4.09 -1.16
CA VAL A 52 -17.16 3.78 -0.37
C VAL A 52 -17.53 3.47 1.08
N VAL A 53 -17.08 2.31 1.53
CA VAL A 53 -17.06 1.94 2.95
C VAL A 53 -15.61 2.02 3.43
N SER A 54 -15.31 3.04 4.22
CA SER A 54 -13.97 3.24 4.80
C SER A 54 -13.89 2.63 6.19
N GLY A 55 -12.73 2.05 6.54
CA GLY A 55 -12.56 1.46 7.86
C GLY A 55 -11.16 0.90 8.12
N LYS A 56 -11.01 0.37 9.34
CA LYS A 56 -9.79 -0.35 9.71
C LYS A 56 -9.69 -1.65 8.92
N ASP A 57 -8.51 -1.93 8.40
CA ASP A 57 -8.22 -3.09 7.52
C ASP A 57 -8.80 -4.42 8.05
N LYS A 58 -8.49 -4.78 9.31
CA LYS A 58 -8.98 -6.03 9.92
C LYS A 58 -10.52 -6.09 10.02
N ALA A 59 -11.17 -4.95 10.31
CA ALA A 59 -12.62 -4.89 10.41
C ALA A 59 -13.29 -5.06 9.05
N LEU A 60 -12.77 -4.40 8.00
CA LEU A 60 -13.27 -4.56 6.64
C LEU A 60 -13.07 -5.98 6.12
N GLN A 61 -11.90 -6.59 6.34
CA GLN A 61 -11.65 -7.97 5.96
C GLN A 61 -12.59 -8.94 6.67
N LYS A 62 -12.81 -8.76 7.99
CA LYS A 62 -13.75 -9.57 8.76
C LYS A 62 -15.15 -9.47 8.18
N ARG A 63 -15.63 -8.25 7.94
CA ARG A 63 -16.95 -8.00 7.35
C ARG A 63 -17.12 -8.67 5.99
N ILE A 64 -16.14 -8.55 5.08
CA ILE A 64 -16.19 -9.19 3.76
C ILE A 64 -16.29 -10.72 3.89
N ILE A 65 -15.56 -11.32 4.84
CA ILE A 65 -15.59 -12.77 5.08
C ILE A 65 -16.97 -13.21 5.63
N GLU A 66 -17.51 -12.45 6.58
CA GLU A 66 -18.80 -12.75 7.23
C GLU A 66 -19.99 -12.59 6.27
N GLU A 67 -19.99 -11.54 5.47
CA GLU A 67 -21.02 -11.31 4.45
C GLU A 67 -20.95 -12.35 3.33
N GLY A 68 -19.75 -12.88 3.03
CA GLY A 68 -19.54 -13.93 2.02
C GLY A 68 -20.13 -13.55 0.65
N LYS A 69 -21.01 -14.39 0.10
CA LYS A 69 -21.66 -14.18 -1.20
C LYS A 69 -22.76 -13.10 -1.19
N ASP A 70 -23.22 -12.70 -0.01
CA ASP A 70 -24.23 -11.66 0.16
C ASP A 70 -23.61 -10.26 0.23
N SER A 71 -22.27 -10.18 0.25
CA SER A 71 -21.53 -8.91 0.28
C SER A 71 -21.82 -8.09 -0.97
N LYS A 72 -22.09 -6.80 -0.76
CA LYS A 72 -22.22 -5.82 -1.84
C LYS A 72 -20.88 -5.28 -2.32
N ALA A 73 -19.77 -5.59 -1.64
CA ALA A 73 -18.47 -5.08 -1.96
C ALA A 73 -17.90 -5.68 -3.26
N ASP A 74 -17.45 -4.82 -4.16
CA ASP A 74 -16.83 -5.20 -5.42
C ASP A 74 -15.31 -5.20 -5.34
N LEU A 75 -14.76 -4.20 -4.67
CA LEU A 75 -13.33 -3.91 -4.65
C LEU A 75 -12.87 -3.69 -3.20
N TYR A 76 -11.79 -4.36 -2.81
CA TYR A 76 -11.08 -4.08 -1.58
C TYR A 76 -9.77 -3.38 -1.87
N ILE A 77 -9.57 -2.18 -1.29
CA ILE A 77 -8.37 -1.37 -1.45
C ILE A 77 -7.67 -1.21 -0.11
N THR A 78 -6.36 -1.43 -0.08
CA THR A 78 -5.55 -1.25 1.14
C THR A 78 -4.14 -0.74 0.84
N ALA A 79 -3.48 -0.28 1.87
CA ALA A 79 -2.15 0.30 1.80
C ALA A 79 -1.08 -0.68 2.27
N ASP A 80 -0.96 -1.84 1.67
CA ASP A 80 0.17 -2.77 1.84
C ASP A 80 -0.01 -4.06 1.04
N ALA A 81 1.01 -4.48 0.29
CA ALA A 81 1.00 -5.74 -0.47
C ALA A 81 0.90 -6.99 0.43
N GLY A 82 1.44 -6.92 1.65
CA GLY A 82 1.33 -8.02 2.61
C GLY A 82 -0.12 -8.30 2.97
N ARG A 83 -0.93 -7.25 3.18
CA ARG A 83 -2.38 -7.37 3.42
C ARG A 83 -3.13 -7.95 2.24
N LEU A 84 -2.83 -7.45 1.02
CA LEU A 84 -3.43 -7.98 -0.21
C LEU A 84 -3.10 -9.46 -0.39
N GLY A 85 -1.82 -9.81 -0.21
CA GLY A 85 -1.37 -11.20 -0.31
C GLY A 85 -2.00 -12.11 0.74
N ALA A 86 -2.05 -11.68 2.00
CA ALA A 86 -2.69 -12.46 3.07
C ALA A 86 -4.20 -12.65 2.84
N PHE A 87 -4.88 -11.65 2.26
CA PHE A 87 -6.31 -11.75 1.93
C PHE A 87 -6.55 -12.61 0.70
N GLN A 88 -5.61 -12.61 -0.26
CA GLN A 88 -5.59 -13.56 -1.38
C GLN A 88 -5.44 -15.02 -0.90
N GLU A 89 -4.55 -15.31 0.05
CA GLU A 89 -4.36 -16.66 0.59
C GLU A 89 -5.64 -17.20 1.28
N LYS A 90 -6.53 -16.31 1.73
CA LYS A 90 -7.86 -16.66 2.24
C LYS A 90 -8.90 -16.90 1.13
N GLY A 91 -8.51 -16.79 -0.15
CA GLY A 91 -9.40 -16.98 -1.29
C GLY A 91 -10.45 -15.89 -1.47
N MET A 92 -10.22 -14.69 -0.94
CA MET A 92 -11.20 -13.59 -0.94
C MET A 92 -11.19 -12.74 -2.20
N PHE A 93 -10.22 -12.93 -3.10
CA PHE A 93 -10.16 -12.30 -4.41
C PHE A 93 -10.45 -13.27 -5.53
N GLN A 94 -11.03 -12.79 -6.62
CA GLN A 94 -11.11 -13.53 -7.86
C GLN A 94 -9.98 -13.16 -8.83
N LYS A 95 -9.58 -14.10 -9.69
CA LYS A 95 -8.64 -13.80 -10.78
C LYS A 95 -9.24 -12.75 -11.70
N THR A 96 -8.43 -11.75 -12.03
CA THR A 96 -8.84 -10.64 -12.89
C THR A 96 -7.88 -10.52 -14.06
N SER A 97 -8.44 -10.51 -15.27
CA SER A 97 -7.69 -10.30 -16.50
C SER A 97 -8.09 -8.96 -17.11
N SER A 98 -7.15 -8.03 -17.16
CA SER A 98 -7.22 -6.78 -17.90
C SER A 98 -5.90 -6.58 -18.63
N LYS A 99 -5.94 -6.33 -19.93
CA LYS A 99 -4.75 -6.02 -20.73
C LYS A 99 -4.16 -4.68 -20.28
N ALA A 100 -5.01 -3.68 -20.00
CA ALA A 100 -4.62 -2.35 -19.55
C ALA A 100 -3.86 -2.40 -18.22
N LEU A 101 -4.42 -3.09 -17.20
CA LEU A 101 -3.77 -3.25 -15.89
C LEU A 101 -2.43 -3.99 -16.00
N LYS A 102 -2.36 -5.02 -16.85
CA LYS A 102 -1.12 -5.78 -17.06
C LYS A 102 -0.05 -4.96 -17.76
N ALA A 103 -0.42 -4.11 -18.70
CA ALA A 103 0.50 -3.24 -19.42
C ALA A 103 1.01 -2.10 -18.53
N ALA A 104 0.13 -1.48 -17.74
CA ALA A 104 0.45 -0.31 -16.92
C ALA A 104 1.26 -0.65 -15.66
N ILE A 105 1.07 -1.84 -15.07
CA ILE A 105 1.67 -2.19 -13.78
C ILE A 105 2.82 -3.19 -13.97
N PRO A 106 4.05 -2.87 -13.56
CA PRO A 106 5.16 -3.82 -13.58
C PRO A 106 4.83 -5.10 -12.81
N SER A 107 5.30 -6.25 -13.31
CA SER A 107 4.96 -7.57 -12.77
C SER A 107 5.28 -7.77 -11.28
N ASN A 108 6.23 -6.99 -10.75
CA ASN A 108 6.62 -6.98 -9.34
C ASN A 108 5.52 -6.45 -8.42
N PHE A 109 4.66 -5.56 -8.93
CA PHE A 109 3.66 -4.81 -8.17
C PHE A 109 2.22 -5.27 -8.41
N ARG A 110 2.04 -6.47 -8.95
CA ARG A 110 0.73 -7.10 -9.17
C ARG A 110 0.76 -8.60 -8.98
N SER A 111 -0.42 -9.18 -8.81
CA SER A 111 -0.67 -10.61 -8.90
C SER A 111 -1.83 -10.87 -9.87
N PRO A 112 -2.21 -12.11 -10.16
CA PRO A 112 -3.45 -12.38 -10.89
C PRO A 112 -4.73 -11.94 -10.17
N TYR A 113 -4.65 -11.56 -8.89
CA TYR A 113 -5.79 -11.30 -8.01
C TYR A 113 -5.90 -9.85 -7.52
N TRP A 114 -4.80 -9.09 -7.56
CA TRP A 114 -4.77 -7.69 -7.12
C TRP A 114 -3.69 -6.90 -7.86
N PHE A 115 -3.82 -5.58 -7.84
CA PHE A 115 -3.07 -4.62 -8.64
C PHE A 115 -2.59 -3.47 -7.78
N GLY A 116 -1.33 -3.06 -7.97
CA GLY A 116 -0.79 -1.87 -7.34
C GLY A 116 -1.38 -0.59 -7.94
N ILE A 117 -1.63 0.40 -7.09
CA ILE A 117 -2.16 1.71 -7.47
C ILE A 117 -1.09 2.80 -7.29
N ALA A 118 -0.30 2.71 -6.25
CA ALA A 118 0.82 3.61 -5.98
C ALA A 118 1.94 2.86 -5.27
N LYS A 119 3.17 3.42 -5.30
CA LYS A 119 4.37 2.81 -4.72
C LYS A 119 4.93 3.67 -3.58
N ARG A 120 5.64 3.03 -2.66
CA ARG A 120 6.44 3.69 -1.64
C ARG A 120 7.69 2.90 -1.34
N ALA A 121 8.77 3.61 -1.01
CA ALA A 121 9.98 3.00 -0.47
C ALA A 121 9.94 3.05 1.06
N ARG A 122 10.56 2.08 1.73
CA ARG A 122 10.86 2.13 3.14
C ARG A 122 12.34 2.45 3.27
N VAL A 123 12.67 3.58 3.89
CA VAL A 123 14.02 4.16 3.86
C VAL A 123 14.57 4.32 5.28
N ILE A 124 15.85 4.64 5.38
CA ILE A 124 16.52 4.99 6.62
C ILE A 124 16.62 6.52 6.68
N TYR A 125 16.02 7.13 7.69
CA TYR A 125 16.12 8.57 7.92
C TYR A 125 17.24 8.88 8.88
N TYR A 126 17.95 9.99 8.63
CA TYR A 126 19.05 10.48 9.45
C TYR A 126 19.10 12.02 9.49
N ASN A 127 19.77 12.58 10.47
CA ASN A 127 20.02 14.01 10.55
C ASN A 127 21.48 14.30 10.07
N PRO A 128 21.68 14.96 8.90
CA PRO A 128 23.00 15.16 8.32
C PRO A 128 23.92 16.07 9.15
N SER A 129 23.38 16.86 10.10
CA SER A 129 24.21 17.61 11.04
C SER A 129 24.77 16.78 12.21
N ARG A 130 24.32 15.51 12.35
CA ARG A 130 24.73 14.63 13.46
C ARG A 130 25.31 13.31 12.98
N THR A 131 24.89 12.85 11.83
CA THR A 131 25.21 11.51 11.33
C THR A 131 25.42 11.55 9.84
N ASN A 132 26.45 10.84 9.36
CA ASN A 132 26.66 10.61 7.94
C ASN A 132 26.65 9.10 7.69
N PRO A 133 25.57 8.54 7.10
CA PRO A 133 25.50 7.10 6.86
C PRO A 133 26.54 6.67 5.83
N PRO A 134 27.13 5.47 5.96
CA PRO A 134 27.97 4.89 4.91
C PRO A 134 27.20 4.79 3.58
N SER A 135 27.87 5.05 2.48
CA SER A 135 27.24 5.04 1.13
C SER A 135 26.61 3.70 0.77
N ASN A 136 27.15 2.61 1.30
CA ASN A 136 26.70 1.23 1.08
C ASN A 136 25.76 0.69 2.16
N LEU A 137 25.25 1.53 3.08
CA LEU A 137 24.38 1.10 4.18
C LEU A 137 23.19 0.28 3.68
N SER A 138 22.98 -0.88 4.28
CA SER A 138 21.86 -1.77 4.02
C SER A 138 20.93 -1.89 5.24
N TYR A 139 19.76 -2.52 5.06
CA TYR A 139 18.92 -2.87 6.23
C TYR A 139 19.63 -3.88 7.13
N GLU A 140 20.41 -4.76 6.53
CA GLU A 140 21.13 -5.82 7.21
C GLU A 140 22.16 -5.24 8.19
N ASP A 141 22.83 -4.18 7.82
CA ASP A 141 23.86 -3.52 8.64
C ASP A 141 23.29 -2.94 9.94
N LEU A 142 22.01 -2.53 9.96
CA LEU A 142 21.37 -2.00 11.17
C LEU A 142 21.33 -3.00 12.35
N ALA A 143 21.58 -4.27 12.09
CA ALA A 143 21.69 -5.32 13.11
C ALA A 143 23.13 -5.50 13.64
N GLU A 144 24.12 -4.83 13.07
CA GLU A 144 25.52 -4.92 13.52
C GLU A 144 25.73 -4.18 14.86
N PRO A 145 26.61 -4.66 15.74
CA PRO A 145 26.85 -4.07 17.08
C PRO A 145 27.21 -2.59 17.08
N LYS A 146 27.83 -2.08 16.00
CA LYS A 146 28.22 -0.65 15.88
C LYS A 146 27.01 0.30 15.86
N TYR A 147 25.79 -0.21 15.62
CA TYR A 147 24.55 0.55 15.66
C TYR A 147 23.80 0.46 16.99
N LYS A 148 24.42 -0.10 18.04
CA LYS A 148 23.80 -0.22 19.37
C LYS A 148 23.33 1.13 19.91
N GLY A 149 22.06 1.21 20.30
CA GLY A 149 21.43 2.42 20.82
C GLY A 149 21.16 3.51 19.77
N LYS A 150 21.27 3.20 18.46
CA LYS A 150 21.22 4.20 17.38
C LYS A 150 19.97 4.13 16.52
N VAL A 151 19.18 3.07 16.59
CA VAL A 151 18.06 2.82 15.67
C VAL A 151 16.72 2.98 16.36
N VAL A 152 15.80 3.66 15.71
CA VAL A 152 14.38 3.68 16.09
C VAL A 152 13.50 3.17 14.94
N ILE A 153 12.53 2.37 15.31
CA ILE A 153 11.56 1.79 14.38
C ILE A 153 10.26 1.55 15.14
N ARG A 154 9.12 1.49 14.47
CA ARG A 154 7.82 1.25 15.12
C ARG A 154 7.63 -0.23 15.51
N LYS A 155 6.56 -0.52 16.27
CA LYS A 155 6.22 -1.86 16.78
C LYS A 155 6.06 -2.92 15.68
N SER A 156 6.28 -4.18 16.05
CA SER A 156 6.15 -5.38 15.20
C SER A 156 4.74 -5.59 14.64
N ASN A 157 3.71 -5.18 15.37
CA ASN A 157 2.31 -5.30 14.90
C ASN A 157 1.98 -4.39 13.71
N ASN A 158 2.90 -3.52 13.29
CA ASN A 158 2.70 -2.68 12.13
C ASN A 158 3.02 -3.44 10.84
N VAL A 159 2.07 -3.40 9.90
CA VAL A 159 2.18 -4.12 8.62
C VAL A 159 3.40 -3.70 7.78
N TYR A 160 3.86 -2.44 7.84
CA TYR A 160 5.02 -2.00 7.05
C TYR A 160 6.32 -2.66 7.52
N ASN A 161 6.46 -2.89 8.84
CA ASN A 161 7.57 -3.67 9.38
C ASN A 161 7.44 -5.15 9.01
N GLN A 162 6.22 -5.71 9.11
CA GLN A 162 5.97 -7.09 8.69
C GLN A 162 6.32 -7.31 7.22
N SER A 163 5.98 -6.37 6.34
CA SER A 163 6.32 -6.45 4.91
C SER A 163 7.83 -6.29 4.66
N LEU A 164 8.54 -5.41 5.40
CA LEU A 164 9.99 -5.33 5.33
C LEU A 164 10.63 -6.65 5.75
N VAL A 165 10.25 -7.19 6.91
CA VAL A 165 10.79 -8.48 7.40
C VAL A 165 10.42 -9.63 6.46
N ALA A 166 9.20 -9.62 5.89
CA ALA A 166 8.78 -10.59 4.88
C ALA A 166 9.64 -10.52 3.61
N SER A 167 10.09 -9.32 3.20
CA SER A 167 11.03 -9.17 2.10
C SER A 167 12.43 -9.68 2.44
N LEU A 168 12.90 -9.46 3.68
CA LEU A 168 14.16 -10.03 4.17
C LEU A 168 14.12 -11.55 4.21
N ILE A 169 13.01 -12.15 4.64
CA ILE A 169 12.81 -13.61 4.56
C ILE A 169 12.92 -14.11 3.12
N ALA A 170 12.30 -13.39 2.17
CA ALA A 170 12.32 -13.77 0.77
C ALA A 170 13.72 -13.69 0.13
N ASN A 171 14.59 -12.81 0.62
CA ASN A 171 15.95 -12.62 0.13
C ASN A 171 17.00 -13.44 0.90
N ASN A 172 16.89 -13.50 2.21
CA ASN A 172 17.93 -14.00 3.10
C ASN A 172 17.58 -15.34 3.78
N GLY A 173 16.30 -15.75 3.69
CA GLY A 173 15.75 -16.91 4.41
C GLY A 173 15.43 -16.60 5.89
N LYS A 174 14.61 -17.45 6.50
CA LYS A 174 14.11 -17.26 7.89
C LYS A 174 15.20 -17.16 8.93
N LYS A 175 16.20 -18.08 8.89
CA LYS A 175 17.28 -18.15 9.89
C LYS A 175 18.12 -16.87 9.95
N LYS A 176 18.55 -16.35 8.79
CA LYS A 176 19.32 -15.10 8.73
C LYS A 176 18.48 -13.90 9.15
N THR A 177 17.19 -13.88 8.75
CA THR A 177 16.27 -12.81 9.13
C THR A 177 15.96 -12.80 10.63
N ALA A 178 15.90 -13.96 11.29
CA ALA A 178 15.74 -14.04 12.74
C ALA A 178 16.93 -13.42 13.47
N LYS A 179 18.17 -13.80 13.10
CA LYS A 179 19.38 -13.19 13.65
C LYS A 179 19.45 -11.68 13.42
N TRP A 180 19.02 -11.23 12.24
CA TRP A 180 18.92 -9.79 11.95
C TRP A 180 17.92 -9.10 12.86
N ALA A 181 16.74 -9.69 13.10
CA ALA A 181 15.72 -9.10 13.97
C ALA A 181 16.22 -8.98 15.43
N GLU A 182 16.92 -10.00 15.94
CA GLU A 182 17.57 -10.00 17.27
C GLU A 182 18.62 -8.86 17.37
N GLY A 183 19.49 -8.75 16.37
CA GLY A 183 20.51 -7.68 16.31
C GLY A 183 19.88 -6.30 16.21
N LEU A 184 18.85 -6.12 15.36
CA LEU A 184 18.14 -4.86 15.25
C LEU A 184 17.47 -4.46 16.58
N VAL A 185 16.82 -5.40 17.27
CA VAL A 185 16.21 -5.14 18.59
C VAL A 185 17.26 -4.72 19.60
N SER A 186 18.41 -5.38 19.63
CA SER A 186 19.53 -5.03 20.51
C SER A 186 20.10 -3.63 20.22
N ASN A 187 19.92 -3.14 18.99
CA ASN A 187 20.42 -1.85 18.54
C ASN A 187 19.38 -0.72 18.66
N MET A 188 18.17 -1.01 19.12
CA MET A 188 17.15 0.02 19.31
C MET A 188 17.54 1.00 20.42
N ALA A 189 17.45 2.30 20.13
CA ALA A 189 17.69 3.37 21.11
C ALA A 189 16.64 3.40 22.23
N ARG A 190 15.46 2.88 21.96
CA ARG A 190 14.33 2.78 22.89
C ARG A 190 13.32 1.71 22.46
N LYS A 191 12.45 1.31 23.37
CA LYS A 191 11.30 0.47 23.02
C LYS A 191 10.48 1.10 21.91
N PRO A 192 10.03 0.33 20.91
CA PRO A 192 9.23 0.83 19.80
C PRO A 192 7.93 1.52 20.26
N LYS A 193 7.72 2.76 19.86
CA LYS A 193 6.51 3.54 20.15
C LYS A 193 6.15 4.47 18.99
N GLY A 194 4.88 4.82 18.86
CA GLY A 194 4.40 5.78 17.88
C GLY A 194 4.37 5.24 16.43
N ASN A 195 4.07 6.13 15.50
CA ASN A 195 4.03 5.84 14.07
C ASN A 195 5.35 6.21 13.36
N ASP A 196 5.42 6.09 12.02
CA ASP A 196 6.64 6.43 11.26
C ASP A 196 7.09 7.88 11.45
N ARG A 197 6.15 8.85 11.58
CA ARG A 197 6.51 10.25 11.88
C ARG A 197 7.17 10.39 13.25
N ALA A 198 6.72 9.64 14.24
CA ALA A 198 7.34 9.63 15.56
C ALA A 198 8.77 9.10 15.54
N GLN A 199 9.11 8.21 14.59
CA GLN A 199 10.51 7.76 14.40
C GLN A 199 11.34 8.88 13.77
N ILE A 200 10.82 9.57 12.75
CA ILE A 200 11.49 10.72 12.12
C ILE A 200 11.72 11.84 13.13
N LEU A 201 10.73 12.14 13.97
CA LEU A 201 10.84 13.13 15.04
C LEU A 201 11.90 12.75 16.09
N ALA A 202 12.01 11.48 16.45
CA ALA A 202 13.04 10.99 17.37
C ALA A 202 14.46 11.26 16.84
N VAL A 203 14.70 11.03 15.55
CA VAL A 203 15.98 11.36 14.91
C VAL A 203 16.19 12.88 14.85
N ALA A 204 15.16 13.66 14.55
CA ALA A 204 15.26 15.12 14.54
C ALA A 204 15.60 15.70 15.92
N ALA A 205 15.09 15.09 16.99
CA ALA A 205 15.38 15.43 18.38
C ALA A 205 16.74 14.90 18.88
N GLY A 206 17.33 13.93 18.17
CA GLY A 206 18.59 13.29 18.56
C GLY A 206 18.45 12.12 19.55
N GLU A 207 17.24 11.55 19.69
CA GLU A 207 17.05 10.30 20.45
C GLU A 207 17.75 9.11 19.79
N ALA A 208 17.93 9.15 18.47
CA ALA A 208 18.59 8.12 17.68
C ALA A 208 19.28 8.73 16.46
N GLU A 209 20.21 7.98 15.87
CA GLU A 209 20.88 8.37 14.62
C GLU A 209 20.05 7.99 13.39
N TYR A 210 19.32 6.86 13.44
CA TYR A 210 18.62 6.28 12.31
C TYR A 210 17.17 5.92 12.63
N ALA A 211 16.27 6.20 11.68
CA ALA A 211 14.88 5.76 11.77
C ALA A 211 14.45 5.04 10.49
N VAL A 212 13.79 3.90 10.61
CA VAL A 212 13.22 3.18 9.45
C VAL A 212 11.76 3.56 9.28
N ALA A 213 11.42 4.22 8.16
CA ALA A 213 10.08 4.68 7.87
C ALA A 213 9.80 4.78 6.36
N ASN A 214 8.53 4.93 5.97
CA ASN A 214 8.14 5.07 4.57
C ASN A 214 8.39 6.49 4.04
N THR A 215 8.71 6.62 2.75
CA THR A 215 9.09 7.87 2.10
C THR A 215 8.05 8.97 2.20
N TYR A 216 6.76 8.66 2.00
CA TYR A 216 5.71 9.68 1.97
C TYR A 216 5.53 10.43 3.30
N TYR A 217 6.00 9.90 4.43
CA TYR A 217 5.87 10.56 5.73
C TYR A 217 6.71 11.83 5.84
N ILE A 218 7.94 11.84 5.31
CA ILE A 218 8.76 13.06 5.34
C ILE A 218 8.12 14.16 4.47
N ALA A 219 7.58 13.81 3.31
CA ALA A 219 6.89 14.76 2.45
C ALA A 219 5.60 15.31 3.10
N LEU A 220 4.83 14.47 3.79
CA LEU A 220 3.67 14.87 4.56
C LEU A 220 4.04 15.86 5.68
N MET A 221 5.17 15.65 6.35
CA MET A 221 5.66 16.58 7.37
C MET A 221 6.15 17.90 6.73
N LEU A 222 6.94 17.82 5.65
CA LEU A 222 7.45 19.00 4.92
C LEU A 222 6.33 19.84 4.32
N SER A 223 5.20 19.25 3.95
CA SER A 223 4.04 19.97 3.41
C SER A 223 3.36 20.91 4.41
N GLY A 224 3.71 20.84 5.69
CA GLY A 224 3.05 21.60 6.76
C GLY A 224 1.70 21.05 7.22
N LYS A 225 1.11 20.07 6.52
CA LYS A 225 -0.20 19.46 6.88
C LYS A 225 -0.23 18.81 8.28
N LYS A 226 0.92 18.67 8.94
CA LYS A 226 1.04 18.08 10.30
C LYS A 226 1.54 19.08 11.35
N GLY A 227 1.44 20.36 11.02
CA GLY A 227 1.81 21.50 11.89
C GLY A 227 3.27 21.94 11.73
N PRO A 228 3.56 23.16 12.21
CA PRO A 228 4.84 23.83 12.02
C PRO A 228 6.00 23.09 12.70
N GLU A 229 5.78 22.47 13.87
CA GLU A 229 6.80 21.73 14.60
C GLU A 229 7.31 20.53 13.81
N GLN A 230 6.38 19.72 13.24
CA GLN A 230 6.76 18.57 12.44
C GLN A 230 7.42 19.02 11.13
N GLN A 231 7.00 20.13 10.55
CA GLN A 231 7.63 20.69 9.37
C GLN A 231 9.06 21.14 9.66
N ALA A 232 9.29 21.84 10.75
CA ALA A 232 10.63 22.27 11.17
C ALA A 232 11.54 21.08 11.46
N ALA A 233 11.04 20.05 12.13
CA ALA A 233 11.77 18.82 12.38
C ALA A 233 12.13 18.09 11.06
N ALA A 234 11.20 18.00 10.12
CA ALA A 234 11.41 17.33 8.83
C ALA A 234 12.49 18.02 7.98
N LYS A 235 12.64 19.34 8.06
CA LYS A 235 13.70 20.11 7.36
C LYS A 235 15.12 19.72 7.80
N LYS A 236 15.28 19.13 8.99
CA LYS A 236 16.56 18.66 9.52
C LYS A 236 16.91 17.23 9.06
N ILE A 237 16.01 16.53 8.39
CA ILE A 237 16.11 15.09 8.14
C ILE A 237 16.22 14.80 6.65
N LYS A 238 17.07 13.83 6.32
CA LYS A 238 17.19 13.28 4.97
C LYS A 238 16.88 11.79 4.95
N PRO A 239 16.22 11.27 3.89
CA PRO A 239 16.15 9.84 3.66
C PRO A 239 17.44 9.33 3.03
N PHE A 240 17.89 8.18 3.48
CA PHE A 240 18.89 7.35 2.83
C PHE A 240 18.20 6.11 2.24
N PHE A 241 18.46 5.80 0.98
CA PHE A 241 17.90 4.65 0.29
C PHE A 241 18.86 3.45 0.45
N PRO A 242 18.54 2.45 1.28
CA PRO A 242 19.49 1.38 1.58
C PRO A 242 19.61 0.34 0.47
N ASN A 243 20.63 -0.54 0.57
CA ASN A 243 20.90 -1.67 -0.31
C ASN A 243 21.19 -1.28 -1.78
N GLN A 244 21.75 -0.09 -2.06
CA GLN A 244 21.97 0.39 -3.42
C GLN A 244 23.01 -0.44 -4.17
N ASP A 245 24.05 -0.97 -3.50
CA ASP A 245 25.05 -1.86 -4.09
C ASP A 245 24.53 -3.31 -4.24
N GLY A 246 23.38 -3.61 -3.66
CA GLY A 246 22.76 -4.93 -3.69
C GLY A 246 21.45 -4.99 -4.46
N ARG A 247 20.39 -5.49 -3.81
CA ARG A 247 19.06 -5.68 -4.40
C ARG A 247 18.26 -4.40 -4.63
N GLY A 248 18.66 -3.31 -4.01
CA GLY A 248 17.91 -2.05 -3.99
C GLY A 248 16.98 -1.92 -2.77
N THR A 249 16.42 -0.74 -2.64
CA THR A 249 15.53 -0.36 -1.53
C THR A 249 14.21 -1.12 -1.59
N HIS A 250 13.73 -1.59 -0.44
CA HIS A 250 12.43 -2.23 -0.28
C HIS A 250 11.29 -1.33 -0.77
N MET A 251 10.51 -1.88 -1.70
CA MET A 251 9.31 -1.23 -2.25
C MET A 251 8.05 -1.90 -1.72
N ASN A 252 7.02 -1.12 -1.53
CA ASN A 252 5.67 -1.61 -1.22
C ASN A 252 4.63 -0.78 -1.97
N ILE A 253 3.36 -1.18 -1.92
CA ILE A 253 2.29 -0.59 -2.70
C ILE A 253 1.05 -0.28 -1.86
N SER A 254 0.29 0.73 -2.30
CA SER A 254 -1.16 0.75 -2.14
C SER A 254 -1.76 0.03 -3.33
N GLY A 255 -2.79 -0.76 -3.12
CA GLY A 255 -3.38 -1.56 -4.19
C GLY A 255 -4.77 -2.07 -3.86
N GLY A 256 -5.40 -2.71 -4.84
CA GLY A 256 -6.73 -3.28 -4.69
C GLY A 256 -6.93 -4.56 -5.50
N GLY A 257 -7.90 -5.36 -5.07
CA GLY A 257 -8.32 -6.58 -5.75
C GLY A 257 -9.83 -6.69 -5.81
N ILE A 258 -10.33 -7.31 -6.87
CA ILE A 258 -11.76 -7.57 -7.05
C ILE A 258 -12.14 -8.74 -6.15
N LEU A 259 -13.16 -8.53 -5.33
CA LEU A 259 -13.60 -9.53 -4.37
C LEU A 259 -14.23 -10.73 -5.05
N LYS A 260 -14.15 -11.87 -4.38
CA LYS A 260 -14.58 -13.17 -4.92
C LYS A 260 -16.02 -13.15 -5.43
N TYR A 261 -16.90 -12.48 -4.72
CA TYR A 261 -18.32 -12.41 -5.01
C TYR A 261 -18.79 -11.03 -5.52
N ALA A 262 -17.88 -10.21 -6.04
CA ALA A 262 -18.17 -8.86 -6.53
C ALA A 262 -19.34 -8.85 -7.53
N PRO A 263 -20.48 -8.20 -7.20
CA PRO A 263 -21.62 -8.12 -8.09
C PRO A 263 -21.35 -7.25 -9.33
N ASN A 264 -20.54 -6.18 -9.18
CA ASN A 264 -20.26 -5.22 -10.25
C ASN A 264 -18.81 -5.33 -10.76
N LYS A 265 -18.35 -6.56 -11.04
CA LYS A 265 -16.97 -6.85 -11.47
C LYS A 265 -16.49 -5.98 -12.62
N ALA A 266 -17.29 -5.79 -13.66
CA ALA A 266 -16.90 -4.99 -14.82
C ALA A 266 -16.63 -3.53 -14.46
N ASN A 267 -17.45 -2.93 -13.59
CA ASN A 267 -17.28 -1.57 -13.11
C ASN A 267 -16.05 -1.46 -12.18
N ALA A 268 -15.78 -2.49 -11.36
CA ALA A 268 -14.57 -2.55 -10.53
C ALA A 268 -13.28 -2.61 -11.37
N ILE A 269 -13.28 -3.32 -12.51
CA ILE A 269 -12.16 -3.33 -13.46
C ILE A 269 -11.96 -1.93 -14.04
N LYS A 270 -13.03 -1.28 -14.54
CA LYS A 270 -12.97 0.08 -15.08
C LYS A 270 -12.41 1.08 -14.07
N LEU A 271 -12.80 0.96 -12.81
CA LEU A 271 -12.26 1.82 -11.76
C LEU A 271 -10.77 1.57 -11.52
N LEU A 272 -10.32 0.32 -11.44
CA LEU A 272 -8.89 0.01 -11.32
C LEU A 272 -8.08 0.55 -12.51
N GLU A 273 -8.61 0.44 -13.73
CA GLU A 273 -8.00 0.99 -14.94
C GLU A 273 -7.94 2.52 -14.89
N PHE A 274 -9.01 3.18 -14.44
CA PHE A 274 -9.04 4.63 -14.25
C PHE A 274 -7.98 5.10 -13.24
N LEU A 275 -7.80 4.39 -12.13
CA LEU A 275 -6.77 4.73 -11.12
C LEU A 275 -5.34 4.70 -11.68
N LEU A 276 -5.12 4.09 -12.84
CA LEU A 276 -3.83 4.06 -13.53
C LEU A 276 -3.75 5.03 -14.72
N THR A 277 -4.77 5.84 -14.97
CA THR A 277 -4.69 6.93 -15.95
C THR A 277 -3.72 8.01 -15.48
N LYS A 278 -3.16 8.78 -16.41
CA LYS A 278 -2.28 9.92 -16.11
C LYS A 278 -2.90 10.85 -15.08
N GLU A 279 -4.15 11.28 -15.30
CA GLU A 279 -4.87 12.18 -14.40
C GLU A 279 -5.00 11.62 -12.98
N ALA A 280 -5.40 10.36 -12.86
CA ALA A 280 -5.54 9.72 -11.55
C ALA A 280 -4.20 9.56 -10.84
N GLN A 281 -3.14 9.22 -11.56
CA GLN A 281 -1.80 9.08 -10.99
C GLN A 281 -1.22 10.43 -10.56
N GLU A 282 -1.40 11.50 -11.34
CA GLU A 282 -1.02 12.87 -10.95
C GLU A 282 -1.77 13.32 -9.69
N HIS A 283 -3.06 13.02 -9.61
CA HIS A 283 -3.85 13.29 -8.40
C HIS A 283 -3.30 12.53 -7.18
N ILE A 284 -3.04 11.22 -7.32
CA ILE A 284 -2.54 10.36 -6.25
C ILE A 284 -1.19 10.90 -5.74
N VAL A 285 -0.20 11.08 -6.60
CA VAL A 285 1.15 11.47 -6.17
C VAL A 285 1.17 12.85 -5.51
N ASN A 286 0.31 13.77 -5.94
CA ASN A 286 0.25 15.12 -5.39
C ASN A 286 -0.47 15.21 -4.03
N ASN A 287 -1.37 14.29 -3.75
CA ASN A 287 -2.15 14.30 -2.51
C ASN A 287 -1.66 13.32 -1.46
N THR A 288 -1.07 12.19 -1.87
CA THR A 288 -0.61 11.14 -0.94
C THR A 288 0.89 11.13 -0.74
N PHE A 289 1.67 11.81 -1.59
CA PHE A 289 3.13 11.78 -1.63
C PHE A 289 3.72 10.37 -1.89
N GLU A 290 2.93 9.44 -2.38
CA GLU A 290 3.42 8.14 -2.85
C GLU A 290 4.07 8.29 -4.24
N TYR A 291 4.90 7.34 -4.66
CA TYR A 291 5.42 7.30 -6.03
C TYR A 291 4.34 6.80 -7.00
N PRO A 292 4.32 7.28 -8.23
CA PRO A 292 3.39 6.80 -9.25
C PRO A 292 3.61 5.32 -9.55
N MET A 293 2.53 4.61 -9.89
CA MET A 293 2.62 3.22 -10.34
C MET A 293 3.09 3.13 -11.78
N ILE A 294 2.62 4.02 -12.65
CA ILE A 294 2.92 4.04 -14.07
C ILE A 294 4.15 4.92 -14.38
N GLU A 295 4.75 4.68 -15.53
CA GLU A 295 5.84 5.50 -16.06
C GLU A 295 5.35 6.87 -16.55
N GLY A 296 6.27 7.81 -16.72
CA GLY A 296 5.97 9.15 -17.27
C GLY A 296 5.31 10.14 -16.29
N ILE A 297 4.95 9.72 -15.08
CA ILE A 297 4.42 10.61 -14.05
C ILE A 297 5.53 11.02 -13.09
N LYS A 298 5.70 12.34 -12.89
CA LYS A 298 6.66 12.87 -11.93
C LYS A 298 6.11 12.75 -10.51
N PRO A 299 6.87 12.22 -9.54
CA PRO A 299 6.49 12.27 -8.13
C PRO A 299 6.35 13.72 -7.65
N ASN A 300 5.59 13.90 -6.55
CA ASN A 300 5.48 15.21 -5.90
C ASN A 300 6.86 15.79 -5.58
N LYS A 301 7.03 17.11 -5.77
CA LYS A 301 8.31 17.81 -5.55
C LYS A 301 8.92 17.58 -4.16
N LEU A 302 8.09 17.41 -3.13
CA LEU A 302 8.54 17.12 -1.76
C LEU A 302 9.15 15.72 -1.58
N ILE A 303 8.92 14.82 -2.52
CA ILE A 303 9.62 13.51 -2.58
C ILE A 303 10.77 13.60 -3.59
N ALA A 304 10.55 14.22 -4.74
CA ALA A 304 11.52 14.30 -5.82
C ALA A 304 12.83 14.98 -5.41
N GLN A 305 12.79 15.93 -4.47
CA GLN A 305 13.97 16.62 -3.95
C GLN A 305 15.01 15.69 -3.31
N PHE A 306 14.61 14.48 -2.88
CA PHE A 306 15.51 13.50 -2.28
C PHE A 306 16.18 12.54 -3.30
N GLY A 307 15.93 12.78 -4.59
CA GLY A 307 16.42 11.94 -5.68
C GLY A 307 15.41 10.88 -6.12
N LEU A 308 15.43 10.60 -7.41
CA LEU A 308 14.53 9.62 -8.05
C LEU A 308 15.28 8.42 -8.62
N GLY A 309 16.62 8.51 -8.72
CA GLY A 309 17.48 7.51 -9.35
C GLY A 309 17.88 6.35 -8.43
N PHE A 310 17.22 6.15 -7.28
CA PHE A 310 17.56 5.04 -6.42
C PHE A 310 17.13 3.69 -7.01
N LYS A 311 17.96 2.68 -6.77
CA LYS A 311 17.67 1.30 -7.17
C LYS A 311 16.56 0.73 -6.31
N GLN A 312 15.45 0.33 -6.94
CA GLN A 312 14.33 -0.34 -6.29
C GLN A 312 14.55 -1.85 -6.27
N ASP A 313 14.16 -2.52 -5.18
CA ASP A 313 14.15 -3.99 -5.15
C ASP A 313 13.01 -4.52 -6.05
N LEU A 314 13.32 -4.74 -7.32
CA LEU A 314 12.43 -5.33 -8.31
C LEU A 314 12.62 -6.85 -8.44
N LYS A 315 13.62 -7.44 -7.76
CA LYS A 315 13.81 -8.90 -7.72
C LYS A 315 12.80 -9.58 -6.78
N THR A 316 12.45 -8.90 -5.70
CA THR A 316 11.48 -9.40 -4.74
C THR A 316 10.07 -8.99 -5.13
N LYS A 317 9.29 -9.91 -5.68
CA LYS A 317 7.87 -9.65 -5.97
C LYS A 317 7.13 -9.35 -4.66
N VAL A 318 6.40 -8.23 -4.60
CA VAL A 318 5.66 -7.83 -3.40
C VAL A 318 4.56 -8.84 -3.00
N SER A 319 4.15 -9.72 -3.92
CA SER A 319 3.24 -10.83 -3.63
C SER A 319 3.82 -11.86 -2.63
N LYS A 320 5.14 -11.92 -2.47
CA LYS A 320 5.78 -12.77 -1.45
C LYS A 320 5.57 -12.26 -0.03
N TYR A 321 5.23 -10.97 0.14
CA TYR A 321 5.08 -10.40 1.48
C TYR A 321 3.92 -11.03 2.24
N GLY A 322 2.77 -11.25 1.60
CA GLY A 322 1.63 -11.93 2.21
C GLY A 322 1.96 -13.35 2.67
N LYS A 323 2.63 -14.13 1.82
CA LYS A 323 3.06 -15.49 2.16
C LYS A 323 4.01 -15.57 3.36
N ASN A 324 4.87 -14.58 3.51
CA ASN A 324 5.86 -14.52 4.59
C ASN A 324 5.37 -13.75 5.83
N GLN A 325 4.17 -13.12 5.80
CA GLN A 325 3.72 -12.19 6.83
C GLN A 325 3.62 -12.83 8.22
N ALA A 326 3.03 -14.02 8.31
CA ALA A 326 2.93 -14.76 9.58
C ALA A 326 4.33 -15.12 10.13
N SER A 327 5.24 -15.59 9.26
CA SER A 327 6.62 -15.89 9.66
C SER A 327 7.38 -14.63 10.08
N ALA A 328 7.15 -13.50 9.39
CA ALA A 328 7.75 -12.23 9.74
C ALA A 328 7.29 -11.74 11.14
N LEU A 329 6.00 -11.81 11.42
CA LEU A 329 5.47 -11.46 12.73
C LEU A 329 6.05 -12.37 13.83
N LYS A 330 6.08 -13.68 13.59
CA LYS A 330 6.68 -14.65 14.53
C LYS A 330 8.14 -14.30 14.85
N ILE A 331 8.97 -14.10 13.82
CA ILE A 331 10.39 -13.73 13.97
C ILE A 331 10.54 -12.43 14.79
N MET A 332 9.74 -11.41 14.50
CA MET A 332 9.80 -10.15 15.25
C MET A 332 9.39 -10.33 16.72
N THR A 333 8.36 -11.12 16.99
CA THR A 333 7.89 -11.39 18.37
C THR A 333 8.96 -12.18 19.15
N GLU A 334 9.53 -13.23 18.55
CA GLU A 334 10.60 -14.04 19.15
C GLU A 334 11.88 -13.23 19.43
N ALA A 335 12.17 -12.23 18.59
CA ALA A 335 13.27 -11.30 18.82
C ALA A 335 12.98 -10.23 19.90
N GLY A 336 11.77 -10.19 20.48
CA GLY A 336 11.39 -9.17 21.47
C GLY A 336 11.08 -7.78 20.87
N TRP A 337 10.72 -7.72 19.60
CA TRP A 337 10.39 -6.46 18.92
C TRP A 337 8.95 -6.04 19.28
N GLU A 338 8.76 -5.39 20.42
CA GLU A 338 7.45 -4.98 20.95
C GLU A 338 7.22 -3.46 20.94
#